data_fb58b0fff396bc01332375d2af3a6449
#
_entry.id   fb58b0fff396bc01332375d2af3a6449
#
_cell.length_a   1.000
_cell.length_b   1.000
_cell.length_c   1.000
_cell.angle_alpha   90.00
_cell.angle_beta   90.00
_cell.angle_gamma   90.00
#
_symmetry.space_group_name_H-M   'P 1'
#
loop_
_entity.id
_entity.type
_entity.pdbx_description
1 polymer ?
#
loop_
_entity_poly.entity_id
_entity_poly.type
_entity_poly.pdbx_seq_one_letter_code
_entity_poly.pdbx_strand_id
1 'polypeptide(L)'
;YCIDMFDKWKKSYGKNIRTYLEIVGEIEALISLASITYVRDDYTFAKVNECNDLKPEIDFKNLKHPLIKIGDAVGNGITLKGQTCVITGSNMSGKTTFLRSIGINLVLSYAGGPALASEFKTSVMKVLTSIRVEDNVNKGISTFYAELLRIKDMTEYNKNKMPMICLIDEI
;
A
#
# COMPACT_ATOMS: atom_id res chain seq x y z
N TYR A 1 -30.70 -41.86 3.52
CA TYR A 1 -30.53 -41.32 2.15
C TYR A 1 -29.69 -40.05 2.11
N CYS A 2 -30.01 -39.01 2.91
CA CYS A 2 -29.18 -37.77 2.95
C CYS A 2 -27.78 -38.02 3.55
N ILE A 3 -27.66 -38.85 4.57
CA ILE A 3 -26.40 -39.21 5.21
C ILE A 3 -25.49 -39.92 4.22
N ASP A 4 -26.03 -40.90 3.46
CA ASP A 4 -25.28 -41.64 2.45
C ASP A 4 -24.76 -40.74 1.29
N MET A 5 -25.57 -39.76 0.88
CA MET A 5 -25.17 -38.75 -0.10
C MET A 5 -24.05 -37.87 0.43
N PHE A 6 -24.15 -37.42 1.68
CA PHE A 6 -23.12 -36.61 2.32
C PHE A 6 -21.82 -37.37 2.47
N ASP A 7 -21.87 -38.62 2.89
CA ASP A 7 -20.67 -39.46 3.03
C ASP A 7 -19.99 -39.76 1.68
N LYS A 8 -20.76 -39.99 0.64
CA LYS A 8 -20.23 -40.11 -0.72
C LYS A 8 -19.57 -38.82 -1.20
N TRP A 9 -20.23 -37.69 -0.99
CA TRP A 9 -19.67 -36.38 -1.33
C TRP A 9 -18.37 -36.10 -0.55
N LYS A 10 -18.36 -36.33 0.77
CA LYS A 10 -17.20 -36.16 1.64
C LYS A 10 -16.02 -37.03 1.19
N LYS A 11 -16.27 -38.29 0.82
CA LYS A 11 -15.23 -39.20 0.31
C LYS A 11 -14.66 -38.73 -1.02
N SER A 12 -15.49 -38.19 -1.91
CA SER A 12 -15.08 -37.76 -3.26
C SER A 12 -14.39 -36.39 -3.24
N TYR A 13 -14.90 -35.42 -2.47
CA TYR A 13 -14.48 -34.02 -2.56
C TYR A 13 -13.88 -33.46 -1.28
N GLY A 14 -14.11 -34.12 -0.12
CA GLY A 14 -13.71 -33.57 1.18
C GLY A 14 -12.20 -33.35 1.33
N LYS A 15 -11.38 -34.13 0.62
CA LYS A 15 -9.92 -33.96 0.62
C LYS A 15 -9.48 -32.65 -0.04
N ASN A 16 -10.24 -32.13 -0.99
CA ASN A 16 -9.91 -30.96 -1.79
C ASN A 16 -10.63 -29.69 -1.33
N ILE A 17 -11.47 -29.77 -0.29
CA ILE A 17 -12.30 -28.63 0.15
C ILE A 17 -11.45 -27.41 0.53
N ARG A 18 -10.31 -27.66 1.15
CA ARG A 18 -9.37 -26.60 1.53
C ARG A 18 -8.82 -25.87 0.31
N THR A 19 -8.38 -26.63 -0.69
CA THR A 19 -7.89 -26.07 -1.96
C THR A 19 -8.99 -25.28 -2.69
N TYR A 20 -10.24 -25.75 -2.66
CA TYR A 20 -11.35 -25.01 -3.25
C TYR A 20 -11.60 -23.68 -2.54
N LEU A 21 -11.52 -23.66 -1.20
CA LEU A 21 -11.65 -22.43 -0.43
C LEU A 21 -10.51 -21.45 -0.67
N GLU A 22 -9.29 -21.95 -0.82
CA GLU A 22 -8.11 -21.14 -1.16
C GLU A 22 -8.28 -20.49 -2.54
N ILE A 23 -8.70 -21.27 -3.55
CA ILE A 23 -8.95 -20.75 -4.92
C ILE A 23 -10.08 -19.69 -4.91
N VAL A 24 -11.17 -19.94 -4.21
CA VAL A 24 -12.27 -18.96 -4.08
C VAL A 24 -11.76 -17.68 -3.43
N GLY A 25 -10.97 -17.79 -2.35
CA GLY A 25 -10.37 -16.63 -1.68
C GLY A 25 -9.43 -15.82 -2.59
N GLU A 26 -8.63 -16.49 -3.42
CA GLU A 26 -7.78 -15.81 -4.42
C GLU A 26 -8.63 -15.06 -5.47
N ILE A 27 -9.68 -15.70 -5.97
CA ILE A 27 -10.60 -15.07 -6.93
C ILE A 27 -11.29 -13.85 -6.31
N GLU A 28 -11.79 -13.95 -5.08
CA GLU A 28 -12.41 -12.84 -4.36
C GLU A 28 -11.43 -11.68 -4.15
N ALA A 29 -10.18 -11.97 -3.78
CA ALA A 29 -9.15 -10.96 -3.63
C ALA A 29 -8.86 -10.23 -4.96
N LEU A 30 -8.72 -10.97 -6.06
CA LEU A 30 -8.51 -10.41 -7.40
C LEU A 30 -9.71 -9.56 -7.86
N ILE A 31 -10.94 -10.01 -7.63
CA ILE A 31 -12.16 -9.24 -7.93
C ILE A 31 -12.18 -7.95 -7.11
N SER A 32 -11.81 -8.03 -5.83
CA SER A 32 -11.75 -6.85 -4.96
C SER A 32 -10.76 -5.80 -5.45
N LEU A 33 -9.56 -6.21 -5.87
CA LEU A 33 -8.57 -5.31 -6.49
C LEU A 33 -9.05 -4.76 -7.84
N ALA A 34 -9.65 -5.61 -8.67
CA ALA A 34 -10.20 -5.21 -9.96
C ALA A 34 -11.35 -4.22 -9.86
N SER A 35 -12.09 -4.21 -8.76
CA SER A 35 -13.21 -3.29 -8.54
C SER A 35 -12.78 -1.82 -8.60
N ILE A 36 -11.53 -1.51 -8.28
CA ILE A 36 -10.96 -0.17 -8.39
C ILE A 36 -10.99 0.30 -9.86
N THR A 37 -10.65 -0.57 -10.80
CA THR A 37 -10.64 -0.24 -12.24
C THR A 37 -12.03 -0.05 -12.82
N TYR A 38 -13.04 -0.62 -12.18
CA TYR A 38 -14.44 -0.44 -12.57
C TYR A 38 -15.00 0.92 -12.14
N VAL A 39 -14.54 1.42 -10.98
CA VAL A 39 -15.00 2.69 -10.41
C VAL A 39 -14.17 3.89 -10.89
N ARG A 40 -12.91 3.64 -11.27
CA ARG A 40 -11.93 4.66 -11.61
C ARG A 40 -11.33 4.37 -12.98
N ASP A 41 -11.30 5.37 -13.85
CA ASP A 41 -10.68 5.34 -15.18
C ASP A 41 -9.28 6.00 -15.21
N ASP A 42 -8.91 6.71 -14.13
CA ASP A 42 -7.65 7.45 -13.98
C ASP A 42 -6.57 6.58 -13.28
N TYR A 43 -6.39 5.34 -13.73
CA TYR A 43 -5.44 4.38 -13.15
C TYR A 43 -4.40 3.88 -14.16
N THR A 44 -3.33 3.31 -13.64
CA THR A 44 -2.34 2.54 -14.39
C THR A 44 -1.85 1.35 -13.57
N PHE A 45 -1.34 0.30 -14.22
CA PHE A 45 -0.61 -0.74 -13.51
C PHE A 45 0.86 -0.33 -13.38
N ALA A 46 1.37 -0.40 -12.15
CA ALA A 46 2.74 0.00 -11.87
C ALA A 46 3.76 -0.89 -12.58
N LYS A 47 4.84 -0.28 -13.06
CA LYS A 47 6.04 -1.02 -13.46
C LYS A 47 6.91 -1.22 -12.23
N VAL A 48 6.87 -2.43 -11.67
CA VAL A 48 7.63 -2.79 -10.46
C VAL A 48 8.92 -3.48 -10.88
N ASN A 49 10.06 -2.90 -10.53
CA ASN A 49 11.37 -3.42 -10.83
C ASN A 49 12.06 -3.95 -9.57
N GLU A 50 12.90 -4.96 -9.71
CA GLU A 50 13.80 -5.35 -8.62
C GLU A 50 14.80 -4.23 -8.32
N CYS A 51 15.14 -4.05 -7.05
CA CYS A 51 16.11 -3.04 -6.64
C CYS A 51 17.52 -3.62 -6.74
N ASN A 52 18.18 -3.47 -7.90
CA ASN A 52 19.48 -4.10 -8.16
C ASN A 52 20.67 -3.39 -7.48
N ASP A 53 20.56 -2.07 -7.18
CA ASP A 53 21.69 -1.24 -6.72
C ASP A 53 21.50 -0.66 -5.31
N LEU A 54 20.61 -1.20 -4.49
CA LEU A 54 20.25 -0.64 -3.18
C LEU A 54 19.78 0.84 -3.24
N LYS A 55 19.51 1.34 -4.43
CA LYS A 55 18.94 2.67 -4.67
C LYS A 55 17.48 2.53 -5.08
N PRO A 56 16.57 2.54 -4.11
CA PRO A 56 15.16 2.45 -4.42
C PRO A 56 14.73 3.62 -5.30
N GLU A 57 13.97 3.31 -6.34
CA GLU A 57 13.43 4.30 -7.26
C GLU A 57 11.91 4.34 -7.13
N ILE A 58 11.36 5.55 -7.12
CA ILE A 58 9.94 5.79 -7.31
C ILE A 58 9.77 6.96 -8.27
N ASP A 59 8.94 6.76 -9.29
CA ASP A 59 8.64 7.75 -10.33
C ASP A 59 7.16 7.66 -10.68
N PHE A 60 6.44 8.75 -10.52
CA PHE A 60 5.03 8.79 -10.86
C PHE A 60 4.60 10.17 -11.34
N LYS A 61 3.55 10.15 -12.17
CA LYS A 61 2.87 11.35 -12.67
C LYS A 61 1.39 11.31 -12.35
N ASN A 62 0.86 12.44 -11.94
CA ASN A 62 -0.57 12.62 -11.67
C ASN A 62 -1.11 11.59 -10.63
N LEU A 63 -0.31 11.31 -9.60
CA LEU A 63 -0.70 10.42 -8.52
C LEU A 63 -1.81 11.02 -7.68
N LYS A 64 -2.88 10.25 -7.46
CA LYS A 64 -4.06 10.66 -6.70
C LYS A 64 -4.34 9.72 -5.54
N HIS A 65 -5.06 10.20 -4.55
CA HIS A 65 -5.50 9.37 -3.42
C HIS A 65 -6.73 8.55 -3.81
N PRO A 66 -6.73 7.21 -3.64
CA PRO A 66 -7.82 6.35 -4.09
C PRO A 66 -9.20 6.67 -3.49
N LEU A 67 -9.23 7.15 -2.26
CA LEU A 67 -10.47 7.43 -1.53
C LEU A 67 -11.00 8.87 -1.74
N ILE A 68 -10.32 9.70 -2.52
CA ILE A 68 -10.81 11.05 -2.86
C ILE A 68 -11.59 10.98 -4.16
N LYS A 69 -12.72 11.67 -4.22
CA LYS A 69 -13.58 11.74 -5.43
C LYS A 69 -12.77 12.24 -6.62
N ILE A 70 -13.09 11.76 -7.82
CA ILE A 70 -12.37 12.07 -9.06
C ILE A 70 -12.23 13.58 -9.28
N GLY A 71 -13.31 14.36 -9.07
CA GLY A 71 -13.32 15.81 -9.27
C GLY A 71 -12.52 16.61 -8.25
N ASP A 72 -12.32 16.06 -7.04
CA ASP A 72 -11.65 16.72 -5.92
C ASP A 72 -10.18 16.29 -5.78
N ALA A 73 -9.79 15.20 -6.43
CA ALA A 73 -8.46 14.63 -6.32
C ALA A 73 -7.44 15.41 -7.18
N VAL A 74 -6.49 16.04 -6.50
CA VAL A 74 -5.37 16.73 -7.17
C VAL A 74 -4.25 15.74 -7.42
N GLY A 75 -3.83 15.61 -8.69
CA GLY A 75 -2.73 14.74 -9.09
C GLY A 75 -1.37 15.41 -8.88
N ASN A 76 -0.42 14.68 -8.33
CA ASN A 76 0.95 15.12 -8.10
C ASN A 76 1.94 14.19 -8.78
N GLY A 77 3.15 14.69 -9.04
CA GLY A 77 4.24 13.90 -9.63
C GLY A 77 5.54 14.10 -8.88
N ILE A 78 6.35 13.03 -8.80
CA ILE A 78 7.70 13.08 -8.24
C ILE A 78 8.56 11.95 -8.82
N THR A 79 9.86 12.22 -8.90
CA THR A 79 10.88 11.21 -9.25
C THR A 79 11.95 11.23 -8.17
N LEU A 80 12.17 10.11 -7.49
CA LEU A 80 13.20 9.94 -6.45
C LEU A 80 14.01 8.67 -6.72
N LYS A 81 15.33 8.75 -6.54
CA LYS A 81 16.29 7.65 -6.73
C LYS A 81 17.23 7.59 -5.53
N GLY A 82 16.75 6.98 -4.43
CA GLY A 82 17.54 6.90 -3.19
C GLY A 82 17.84 8.26 -2.56
N GLN A 83 16.93 9.22 -2.69
CA GLN A 83 17.07 10.59 -2.19
C GLN A 83 16.06 10.86 -1.08
N THR A 84 16.39 11.85 -0.25
CA THR A 84 15.41 12.43 0.70
C THR A 84 14.69 13.59 0.03
N CYS A 85 13.37 13.60 0.15
CA CYS A 85 12.52 14.69 -0.32
C CYS A 85 11.83 15.36 0.87
N VAL A 86 11.93 16.68 0.97
CA VAL A 86 11.24 17.49 1.98
C VAL A 86 10.07 18.20 1.32
N ILE A 87 8.85 17.92 1.80
CA ILE A 87 7.62 18.51 1.30
C ILE A 87 7.22 19.64 2.25
N THR A 88 7.22 20.87 1.76
CA THR A 88 6.83 22.07 2.51
C THR A 88 5.52 22.65 2.00
N GLY A 89 4.80 23.35 2.83
CA GLY A 89 3.55 24.01 2.48
C GLY A 89 2.76 24.43 3.71
N SER A 90 1.76 25.27 3.54
CA SER A 90 0.86 25.71 4.60
C SER A 90 0.07 24.54 5.21
N ASN A 91 -0.49 24.74 6.41
CA ASN A 91 -1.44 23.78 6.97
C ASN A 91 -2.63 23.61 6.04
N MET A 92 -3.19 22.40 5.97
CA MET A 92 -4.27 22.00 5.05
C MET A 92 -3.92 22.05 3.55
N SER A 93 -2.65 22.22 3.17
CA SER A 93 -2.24 22.19 1.76
C SER A 93 -2.22 20.80 1.10
N GLY A 94 -2.55 19.74 1.87
CA GLY A 94 -2.60 18.38 1.35
C GLY A 94 -1.30 17.57 1.49
N LYS A 95 -0.31 18.02 2.28
CA LYS A 95 0.96 17.29 2.51
C LYS A 95 0.73 15.86 2.99
N THR A 96 -0.03 15.69 4.06
CA THR A 96 -0.39 14.37 4.62
C THR A 96 -1.13 13.51 3.62
N THR A 97 -2.06 14.10 2.85
CA THR A 97 -2.80 13.39 1.81
C THR A 97 -1.87 12.91 0.71
N PHE A 98 -0.88 13.71 0.32
CA PHE A 98 0.12 13.33 -0.67
C PHE A 98 0.98 12.14 -0.19
N LEU A 99 1.49 12.20 1.04
CA LEU A 99 2.25 11.09 1.63
C LEU A 99 1.41 9.80 1.70
N ARG A 100 0.14 9.90 2.14
CA ARG A 100 -0.79 8.77 2.16
C ARG A 100 -1.05 8.23 0.75
N SER A 101 -1.18 9.11 -0.25
CA SER A 101 -1.36 8.69 -1.65
C SER A 101 -0.19 7.84 -2.13
N ILE A 102 1.05 8.21 -1.82
CA ILE A 102 2.23 7.42 -2.16
C ILE A 102 2.16 6.04 -1.51
N GLY A 103 1.94 6.00 -0.19
CA GLY A 103 1.91 4.73 0.56
C GLY A 103 0.83 3.77 0.08
N ILE A 104 -0.39 4.25 -0.11
CA ILE A 104 -1.52 3.43 -0.56
C ILE A 104 -1.29 2.88 -1.98
N ASN A 105 -0.85 3.74 -2.91
CA ASN A 105 -0.61 3.30 -4.29
C ASN A 105 0.56 2.31 -4.40
N LEU A 106 1.59 2.43 -3.56
CA LEU A 106 2.66 1.42 -3.46
C LEU A 106 2.11 0.08 -2.99
N VAL A 107 1.31 0.06 -1.92
CA VAL A 107 0.71 -1.18 -1.39
C VAL A 107 -0.21 -1.83 -2.42
N LEU A 108 -1.07 -1.05 -3.09
CA LEU A 108 -1.93 -1.55 -4.17
C LEU A 108 -1.09 -2.14 -5.30
N SER A 109 -0.03 -1.46 -5.73
CA SER A 109 0.84 -1.92 -6.81
C SER A 109 1.58 -3.22 -6.46
N TYR A 110 2.03 -3.38 -5.21
CA TYR A 110 2.68 -4.61 -4.75
C TYR A 110 1.70 -5.77 -4.58
N ALA A 111 0.43 -5.48 -4.35
CA ALA A 111 -0.63 -6.48 -4.36
C ALA A 111 -1.10 -6.86 -5.78
N GLY A 112 -0.52 -6.27 -6.84
CA GLY A 112 -0.92 -6.49 -8.23
C GLY A 112 -2.14 -5.68 -8.65
N GLY A 113 -2.61 -4.75 -7.81
CA GLY A 113 -3.71 -3.84 -8.11
C GLY A 113 -3.29 -2.60 -8.89
N PRO A 114 -4.25 -1.78 -9.34
CA PRO A 114 -4.00 -0.54 -10.06
C PRO A 114 -3.52 0.57 -9.12
N ALA A 115 -2.60 1.41 -9.59
CA ALA A 115 -2.25 2.68 -8.98
C ALA A 115 -3.05 3.81 -9.62
N LEU A 116 -3.54 4.77 -8.83
CA LEU A 116 -4.24 5.94 -9.35
C LEU A 116 -3.25 7.02 -9.79
N ALA A 117 -2.70 6.84 -10.96
CA ALA A 117 -1.71 7.71 -11.59
C ALA A 117 -1.77 7.56 -13.10
N SER A 118 -1.24 8.53 -13.84
CA SER A 118 -1.06 8.39 -15.29
C SER A 118 0.17 7.54 -15.65
N GLU A 119 1.22 7.60 -14.82
CA GLU A 119 2.40 6.75 -14.90
C GLU A 119 2.85 6.41 -13.48
N PHE A 120 3.25 5.15 -13.24
CA PHE A 120 3.78 4.72 -11.96
C PHE A 120 4.87 3.66 -12.15
N LYS A 121 6.08 3.99 -11.69
CA LYS A 121 7.23 3.07 -11.67
C LYS A 121 7.81 3.04 -10.27
N THR A 122 8.17 1.87 -9.80
CA THR A 122 8.74 1.72 -8.46
C THR A 122 9.65 0.50 -8.39
N SER A 123 10.65 0.55 -7.53
CA SER A 123 11.39 -0.63 -7.11
C SER A 123 10.63 -1.36 -6.01
N VAL A 124 10.93 -2.65 -5.83
CA VAL A 124 10.48 -3.39 -4.64
C VAL A 124 11.18 -2.83 -3.41
N MET A 125 10.42 -2.24 -2.50
CA MET A 125 10.93 -1.64 -1.27
C MET A 125 9.92 -1.78 -0.13
N LYS A 126 10.41 -1.78 1.11
CA LYS A 126 9.53 -1.76 2.27
C LYS A 126 8.96 -0.36 2.50
N VAL A 127 7.66 -0.27 2.67
CA VAL A 127 6.98 0.98 3.01
C VAL A 127 6.91 1.10 4.53
N LEU A 128 7.55 2.14 5.07
CA LEU A 128 7.54 2.49 6.49
C LEU A 128 6.90 3.86 6.64
N THR A 129 5.97 3.98 7.59
CA THR A 129 5.22 5.23 7.77
C THR A 129 5.25 5.72 9.20
N SER A 130 5.43 7.02 9.38
CA SER A 130 5.17 7.75 10.61
C SER A 130 4.28 8.95 10.29
N ILE A 131 3.00 8.66 10.11
CA ILE A 131 1.96 9.64 9.79
C ILE A 131 1.03 9.69 11.00
N ARG A 132 0.81 10.89 11.57
CA ARG A 132 -0.08 11.05 12.73
C ARG A 132 -1.47 10.52 12.44
N VAL A 133 -1.94 9.63 13.32
CA VAL A 133 -3.35 9.30 13.49
C VAL A 133 -3.83 10.11 14.68
N GLU A 134 -4.97 10.78 14.56
CA GLU A 134 -5.55 11.61 15.63
C GLU A 134 -5.46 10.98 17.01
N ASP A 135 -5.16 11.81 18.01
CA ASP A 135 -4.92 11.43 19.39
C ASP A 135 -6.09 10.65 19.99
N ASN A 136 -5.90 9.37 20.20
CA ASN A 136 -6.72 8.61 21.13
C ASN A 136 -6.16 8.81 22.54
N VAL A 137 -6.68 9.79 23.26
CA VAL A 137 -6.30 10.21 24.63
C VAL A 137 -6.35 9.05 25.65
N ASN A 138 -6.91 7.90 25.29
CA ASN A 138 -7.16 6.76 26.17
C ASN A 138 -6.06 5.66 26.19
N LYS A 139 -4.97 5.81 25.47
CA LYS A 139 -3.84 4.87 25.56
C LYS A 139 -2.67 5.55 26.26
N GLY A 140 -2.38 5.16 27.48
CA GLY A 140 -1.35 5.69 28.39
C GLY A 140 0.10 5.55 27.94
N ILE A 141 0.34 5.40 26.64
CA ILE A 141 1.66 5.50 26.00
C ILE A 141 1.65 6.85 25.28
N SER A 142 2.56 7.74 25.64
CA SER A 142 2.76 9.02 24.96
C SER A 142 2.89 8.75 23.44
N THR A 143 2.11 9.45 22.61
CA THR A 143 2.20 9.46 21.15
C THR A 143 3.64 9.67 20.69
N PHE A 144 4.37 10.52 21.37
CA PHE A 144 5.79 10.76 21.16
C PHE A 144 6.66 9.49 21.30
N TYR A 145 6.41 8.65 22.32
CA TYR A 145 7.16 7.41 22.49
C TYR A 145 6.88 6.43 21.35
N ALA A 146 5.64 6.34 20.89
CA ALA A 146 5.28 5.50 19.76
C ALA A 146 5.95 5.98 18.45
N GLU A 147 6.08 7.29 18.24
CA GLU A 147 6.82 7.87 17.12
C GLU A 147 8.32 7.56 17.20
N LEU A 148 8.92 7.68 18.38
CA LEU A 148 10.33 7.30 18.58
C LEU A 148 10.60 5.82 18.27
N LEU A 149 9.70 4.93 18.65
CA LEU A 149 9.81 3.51 18.33
C LEU A 149 9.78 3.28 16.81
N ARG A 150 8.87 3.95 16.08
CA ARG A 150 8.81 3.87 14.61
C ARG A 150 10.09 4.38 13.95
N ILE A 151 10.63 5.51 14.41
CA ILE A 151 11.90 6.04 13.90
C ILE A 151 13.06 5.08 14.21
N LYS A 152 13.06 4.46 15.39
CA LYS A 152 14.03 3.41 15.75
C LYS A 152 13.93 2.23 14.75
N ASP A 153 12.74 1.73 14.48
CA ASP A 153 12.53 0.62 13.54
C ASP A 153 13.02 1.00 12.13
N MET A 154 12.75 2.23 11.66
CA MET A 154 13.25 2.74 10.39
C MET A 154 14.79 2.76 10.35
N THR A 155 15.45 3.20 11.44
CA THR A 155 16.92 3.23 11.51
C THR A 155 17.53 1.84 11.57
N GLU A 156 16.92 0.90 12.29
CA GLU A 156 17.36 -0.50 12.33
C GLU A 156 17.22 -1.16 10.96
N TYR A 157 16.14 -0.89 10.24
CA TYR A 157 15.92 -1.40 8.90
C TYR A 157 16.97 -0.86 7.91
N ASN A 158 17.33 0.42 8.03
CA ASN A 158 18.37 1.05 7.22
C ASN A 158 19.76 0.43 7.44
N LYS A 159 20.09 0.03 8.67
CA LYS A 159 21.36 -0.65 8.97
C LYS A 159 21.52 -1.95 8.22
N ASN A 160 20.41 -2.64 7.92
CA ASN A 160 20.41 -3.88 7.15
C ASN A 160 20.52 -3.66 5.64
N LYS A 161 20.68 -2.41 5.18
CA LYS A 161 20.81 -2.02 3.76
C LYS A 161 19.69 -2.57 2.88
N MET A 162 18.48 -2.67 3.40
CA MET A 162 17.33 -3.12 2.61
C MET A 162 16.63 -1.93 1.96
N PRO A 163 16.15 -2.08 0.70
CA PRO A 163 15.40 -1.02 0.04
C PRO A 163 14.16 -0.64 0.83
N MET A 164 13.99 0.65 1.11
CA MET A 164 12.84 1.15 1.85
C MET A 164 12.44 2.55 1.41
N ILE A 165 11.18 2.89 1.64
CA ILE A 165 10.66 4.25 1.61
C ILE A 165 10.09 4.59 2.99
N CYS A 166 10.53 5.72 3.54
CA CYS A 166 10.02 6.26 4.79
C CYS A 166 9.13 7.47 4.49
N LEU A 167 7.86 7.37 4.86
CA LEU A 167 6.88 8.43 4.72
C LEU A 167 6.62 9.02 6.11
N ILE A 168 7.19 10.20 6.38
CA ILE A 168 7.16 10.84 7.69
C ILE A 168 6.41 12.17 7.56
N ASP A 169 5.38 12.34 8.38
CA ASP A 169 4.58 13.55 8.46
C ASP A 169 4.77 14.20 9.82
N GLU A 170 5.10 15.49 9.83
CA GLU A 170 5.38 16.30 11.02
C GLU A 170 6.44 15.68 11.97
N ILE A 171 7.67 16.15 11.84
CA ILE A 171 8.78 15.86 12.78
C ILE A 171 8.85 17.00 13.82
#